data_2389b6fa6f7bf806fda70462635d78a7
#
_entry.id   2389b6fa6f7bf806fda70462635d78a7
#
_cell.length_a   1.000
_cell.length_b   1.000
_cell.length_c   1.000
_cell.angle_alpha   90.00
_cell.angle_beta   90.00
_cell.angle_gamma   90.00
#
_symmetry.space_group_name_H-M   'P 1'
#
loop_
_entity.id
_entity.type
_entity.pdbx_description
1 polymer ?
#
loop_
_entity_poly.entity_id
_entity_poly.type
_entity_poly.pdbx_seq_one_letter_code
_entity_poly.pdbx_strand_id
1 'polypeptide(L)'
;CLLWLWLPVSQAADSGWLRAADNQHASVRLRAQTESNGDTRLLLDVALEKGWKTYWRSPGEGGIAPAIAWHTPLEVNWRWPTPQRFDVAGISTQGYHGDVSFPMTLRGKIPPTLSGVLTLSTCSNVCILTDYPFSLDMTTPAGERFNYDFTRAMGTLPLRDGLTSQLTASYVSGKLTVTARRDAGWQQPALFIDSME
;
A
#
# COMPACT_ATOMS: atom_id res chain seq x y z
N CYS A 1 -10.59 19.72 45.05
CA CYS A 1 -10.23 20.13 43.70
C CYS A 1 -9.28 19.11 43.12
N LEU A 2 -9.83 18.17 42.32
CA LEU A 2 -9.01 17.23 41.52
C LEU A 2 -8.63 17.96 40.22
N LEU A 3 -7.38 18.39 40.12
CA LEU A 3 -6.78 18.81 38.85
C LEU A 3 -6.62 17.57 37.97
N TRP A 4 -7.44 17.45 36.94
CA TRP A 4 -7.20 16.55 35.85
C TRP A 4 -6.06 17.11 35.01
N LEU A 5 -4.85 16.57 35.22
CA LEU A 5 -3.73 16.80 34.32
C LEU A 5 -4.07 16.12 32.98
N TRP A 6 -4.46 16.93 32.00
CA TRP A 6 -4.45 16.52 30.62
C TRP A 6 -2.97 16.41 30.21
N LEU A 7 -2.42 15.20 30.27
CA LEU A 7 -1.16 14.91 29.63
C LEU A 7 -1.43 15.02 28.11
N PRO A 8 -0.67 15.84 27.38
CA PRO A 8 -0.75 15.84 25.93
C PRO A 8 -0.38 14.43 25.47
N VAL A 9 -1.29 13.75 24.80
CA VAL A 9 -0.99 12.51 24.10
C VAL A 9 0.02 12.89 23.02
N SER A 10 1.30 12.56 23.23
CA SER A 10 2.33 12.70 22.21
C SER A 10 1.89 11.85 21.02
N GLN A 11 1.46 12.50 19.95
CA GLN A 11 1.18 11.83 18.70
C GLN A 11 2.52 11.49 18.07
N ALA A 12 2.91 10.24 18.14
CA ALA A 12 4.08 9.72 17.43
C ALA A 12 3.90 9.91 15.92
N ALA A 13 4.94 9.66 15.12
CA ALA A 13 4.81 9.56 13.66
C ALA A 13 3.98 8.30 13.25
N ASP A 14 2.80 8.23 13.81
CA ASP A 14 1.85 7.11 13.78
C ASP A 14 0.43 7.69 13.89
N SER A 15 -0.38 7.44 12.87
CA SER A 15 -1.77 7.91 12.85
C SER A 15 -2.69 7.16 13.82
N GLY A 16 -2.23 6.03 14.37
CA GLY A 16 -3.13 5.03 14.91
C GLY A 16 -4.01 4.40 13.81
N TRP A 17 -4.90 3.50 14.19
CA TRP A 17 -5.86 2.90 13.25
C TRP A 17 -7.00 3.87 12.98
N LEU A 18 -7.05 4.37 11.74
CA LEU A 18 -8.10 5.25 11.22
C LEU A 18 -9.26 4.40 10.70
N ARG A 19 -10.48 4.81 11.03
CA ARG A 19 -11.73 4.21 10.57
C ARG A 19 -12.64 5.30 10.04
N ALA A 20 -13.45 4.98 9.05
CA ALA A 20 -14.44 5.90 8.51
C ALA A 20 -15.85 5.46 8.90
N ALA A 21 -16.74 6.42 9.17
CA ALA A 21 -18.11 6.14 9.58
C ALA A 21 -18.93 5.42 8.49
N ASP A 22 -18.61 5.69 7.24
CA ASP A 22 -19.27 5.13 6.05
C ASP A 22 -18.64 3.81 5.58
N ASN A 23 -17.52 3.36 6.19
CA ASN A 23 -16.87 2.11 5.85
C ASN A 23 -16.27 1.42 7.09
N GLN A 24 -17.04 0.52 7.67
CA GLN A 24 -16.62 -0.26 8.84
C GLN A 24 -15.78 -1.51 8.48
N HIS A 25 -15.63 -1.81 7.18
CA HIS A 25 -14.98 -3.03 6.68
C HIS A 25 -13.49 -2.87 6.45
N ALA A 26 -12.97 -1.65 6.60
CA ALA A 26 -11.56 -1.34 6.46
C ALA A 26 -11.07 -0.42 7.57
N SER A 27 -9.83 -0.58 7.96
CA SER A 27 -9.08 0.39 8.76
C SER A 27 -7.68 0.54 8.20
N VAL A 28 -7.12 1.73 8.35
CA VAL A 28 -5.80 2.06 7.84
C VAL A 28 -4.94 2.69 8.93
N ARG A 29 -3.63 2.50 8.84
CA ARG A 29 -2.65 3.09 9.74
C ARG A 29 -1.43 3.53 8.95
N LEU A 30 -0.99 4.75 9.18
CA LEU A 30 0.23 5.27 8.59
C LEU A 30 1.25 5.52 9.70
N ARG A 31 2.47 5.04 9.48
CA ARG A 31 3.61 5.25 10.38
C ARG A 31 4.81 5.69 9.55
N ALA A 32 5.59 6.64 10.03
CA ALA A 32 6.74 7.15 9.31
C ALA A 32 7.95 7.36 10.23
N GLN A 33 9.15 7.26 9.65
CA GLN A 33 10.40 7.51 10.34
C GLN A 33 11.41 8.09 9.36
N THR A 34 12.03 9.20 9.74
CA THR A 34 13.13 9.79 8.99
C THR A 34 14.42 9.09 9.36
N GLU A 35 15.17 8.66 8.34
CA GLU A 35 16.45 7.99 8.47
C GLU A 35 17.61 9.00 8.54
N SER A 36 18.77 8.53 8.96
CA SER A 36 19.98 9.37 9.07
C SER A 36 20.46 9.95 7.73
N ASN A 37 20.11 9.31 6.61
CA ASN A 37 20.42 9.79 5.25
C ASN A 37 19.43 10.85 4.72
N GLY A 38 18.43 11.23 5.52
CA GLY A 38 17.40 12.21 5.17
C GLY A 38 16.18 11.65 4.43
N ASP A 39 16.21 10.38 3.99
CA ASP A 39 15.02 9.71 3.44
C ASP A 39 14.02 9.43 4.56
N THR A 40 12.75 9.47 4.24
CA THR A 40 11.70 9.07 5.19
C THR A 40 11.04 7.78 4.71
N ARG A 41 11.08 6.75 5.55
CA ARG A 41 10.32 5.52 5.36
C ARG A 41 8.91 5.71 5.90
N LEU A 42 7.93 5.30 5.13
CA LEU A 42 6.52 5.29 5.54
C LEU A 42 5.94 3.90 5.29
N LEU A 43 5.14 3.43 6.21
CA LEU A 43 4.40 2.19 6.12
C LEU A 43 2.91 2.50 6.21
N LEU A 44 2.17 2.15 5.16
CA LEU A 44 0.71 2.14 5.16
C LEU A 44 0.24 0.71 5.42
N ASP A 45 -0.38 0.48 6.55
CA ASP A 45 -1.06 -0.77 6.87
C ASP A 45 -2.56 -0.63 6.56
N VAL A 46 -3.11 -1.61 5.86
CA VAL A 46 -4.54 -1.73 5.56
C VAL A 46 -5.03 -3.04 6.13
N ALA A 47 -6.01 -2.98 7.00
CA ALA A 47 -6.70 -4.14 7.55
C ALA A 47 -8.12 -4.21 6.97
N LEU A 48 -8.46 -5.34 6.36
CA LEU A 48 -9.74 -5.57 5.71
C LEU A 48 -10.52 -6.67 6.43
N GLU A 49 -11.81 -6.47 6.57
CA GLU A 49 -12.72 -7.50 7.03
C GLU A 49 -12.72 -8.69 6.05
N LYS A 50 -12.97 -9.88 6.58
CA LYS A 50 -13.05 -11.11 5.77
C LYS A 50 -14.03 -10.96 4.61
N GLY A 51 -13.57 -11.27 3.40
CA GLY A 51 -14.35 -11.16 2.16
C GLY A 51 -14.25 -9.79 1.48
N TRP A 52 -13.58 -8.83 2.11
CA TRP A 52 -13.31 -7.52 1.51
C TRP A 52 -11.92 -7.51 0.87
N LYS A 53 -11.77 -6.68 -0.17
CA LYS A 53 -10.58 -6.55 -1.02
C LYS A 53 -10.27 -5.09 -1.26
N THR A 54 -9.00 -4.79 -1.53
CA THR A 54 -8.56 -3.53 -2.10
C THR A 54 -7.67 -3.80 -3.32
N TYR A 55 -7.28 -2.76 -4.05
CA TYR A 55 -6.70 -2.91 -5.37
C TYR A 55 -5.20 -2.67 -5.43
N TRP A 56 -4.57 -3.28 -6.42
CA TRP A 56 -3.20 -3.02 -6.82
C TRP A 56 -3.13 -1.74 -7.69
N ARG A 57 -1.91 -1.22 -7.93
CA ARG A 57 -1.67 -0.03 -8.77
C ARG A 57 -2.24 -0.13 -10.18
N SER A 58 -2.30 -1.35 -10.72
CA SER A 58 -2.98 -1.68 -11.98
C SER A 58 -4.15 -2.61 -11.66
N PRO A 59 -5.30 -2.06 -11.26
CA PRO A 59 -6.36 -2.84 -10.63
C PRO A 59 -7.12 -3.75 -11.59
N GLY A 60 -6.98 -3.54 -12.90
CA GLY A 60 -7.84 -4.15 -13.91
C GLY A 60 -9.15 -3.41 -14.09
N GLU A 61 -10.10 -4.02 -14.77
CA GLU A 61 -11.37 -3.39 -15.08
C GLU A 61 -12.21 -3.09 -13.83
N GLY A 62 -12.68 -1.86 -13.73
CA GLY A 62 -13.60 -1.42 -12.66
C GLY A 62 -12.98 -1.23 -11.28
N GLY A 63 -11.66 -1.39 -11.11
CA GLY A 63 -10.96 -1.13 -9.87
C GLY A 63 -10.40 0.29 -9.78
N ILE A 64 -10.16 0.76 -8.55
CA ILE A 64 -9.50 2.04 -8.28
C ILE A 64 -8.33 1.76 -7.34
N ALA A 65 -7.11 2.08 -7.79
CA ALA A 65 -5.91 1.92 -6.99
C ALA A 65 -5.91 2.86 -5.79
N PRO A 66 -5.35 2.47 -4.64
CA PRO A 66 -5.12 3.37 -3.52
C PRO A 66 -4.25 4.57 -3.94
N ALA A 67 -4.58 5.75 -3.45
CA ALA A 67 -3.85 6.97 -3.73
C ALA A 67 -3.76 7.87 -2.49
N ILE A 68 -2.69 8.65 -2.38
CA ILE A 68 -2.53 9.66 -1.33
C ILE A 68 -2.38 11.03 -1.97
N ALA A 69 -3.28 11.94 -1.60
CA ALA A 69 -3.15 13.36 -1.87
C ALA A 69 -2.38 14.00 -0.70
N TRP A 70 -1.10 14.31 -0.93
CA TRP A 70 -0.23 14.93 0.07
C TRP A 70 -0.50 16.43 0.16
N HIS A 71 -0.50 16.98 1.37
CA HIS A 71 -0.63 18.43 1.56
C HIS A 71 0.68 19.19 1.30
N THR A 72 1.80 18.48 1.23
CA THR A 72 3.11 19.04 0.87
C THR A 72 3.64 18.29 -0.35
N PRO A 73 4.24 18.95 -1.36
CA PRO A 73 4.86 18.29 -2.50
C PRO A 73 6.01 17.38 -2.04
N LEU A 74 5.94 16.10 -2.41
CA LEU A 74 6.92 15.08 -2.07
C LEU A 74 7.16 14.16 -3.27
N GLU A 75 8.39 13.67 -3.38
CA GLU A 75 8.69 12.53 -4.24
C GLU A 75 8.38 11.24 -3.47
N VAL A 76 7.47 10.43 -3.96
CA VAL A 76 7.00 9.22 -3.30
C VAL A 76 7.36 7.99 -4.13
N ASN A 77 8.16 7.10 -3.56
CA ASN A 77 8.37 5.77 -4.09
C ASN A 77 7.47 4.79 -3.35
N TRP A 78 6.28 4.58 -3.88
CA TRP A 78 5.30 3.63 -3.34
C TRP A 78 5.62 2.24 -3.88
N ARG A 79 5.88 1.29 -3.00
CA ARG A 79 6.17 -0.09 -3.36
C ARG A 79 4.97 -0.97 -3.10
N TRP A 80 4.71 -1.85 -4.06
CA TRP A 80 3.50 -2.64 -4.10
C TRP A 80 3.81 -4.12 -3.85
N PRO A 81 3.23 -4.74 -2.83
CA PRO A 81 3.29 -6.18 -2.63
C PRO A 81 2.82 -6.95 -3.86
N THR A 82 3.22 -8.21 -3.98
CA THR A 82 2.74 -9.08 -5.05
C THR A 82 1.21 -9.20 -4.96
N PRO A 83 0.46 -8.81 -6.01
CA PRO A 83 -0.99 -8.87 -5.99
C PRO A 83 -1.51 -10.29 -6.16
N GLN A 84 -2.79 -10.45 -5.95
CA GLN A 84 -3.58 -11.62 -6.31
C GLN A 84 -4.60 -11.24 -7.37
N ARG A 85 -4.99 -12.22 -8.18
CA ARG A 85 -6.10 -12.05 -9.13
C ARG A 85 -7.38 -12.55 -8.50
N PHE A 86 -8.45 -11.81 -8.69
CA PHE A 86 -9.79 -12.21 -8.29
C PHE A 86 -10.83 -11.62 -9.22
N ASP A 87 -11.95 -12.32 -9.33
CA ASP A 87 -13.07 -11.87 -10.14
C ASP A 87 -14.12 -11.20 -9.24
N VAL A 88 -14.60 -10.04 -9.67
CA VAL A 88 -15.72 -9.34 -9.07
C VAL A 88 -16.79 -9.19 -10.15
N ALA A 89 -17.94 -9.85 -9.96
CA ALA A 89 -19.05 -9.82 -10.91
C ALA A 89 -18.65 -10.19 -12.37
N GLY A 90 -17.74 -11.15 -12.53
CA GLY A 90 -17.24 -11.59 -13.83
C GLY A 90 -16.13 -10.71 -14.43
N ILE A 91 -15.67 -9.70 -13.71
CA ILE A 91 -14.60 -8.80 -14.12
C ILE A 91 -13.32 -9.20 -13.39
N SER A 92 -12.24 -9.46 -14.14
CA SER A 92 -10.95 -9.82 -13.57
C SER A 92 -10.25 -8.58 -13.01
N THR A 93 -9.92 -8.63 -11.72
CA THR A 93 -9.24 -7.55 -10.99
C THR A 93 -7.99 -8.05 -10.30
N GLN A 94 -7.11 -7.13 -9.93
CA GLN A 94 -5.83 -7.41 -9.28
C GLN A 94 -5.71 -6.58 -8.00
N GLY A 95 -5.36 -7.21 -6.91
CA GLY A 95 -5.25 -6.53 -5.63
C GLY A 95 -4.98 -7.46 -4.46
N TYR A 96 -5.58 -7.13 -3.33
CA TYR A 96 -5.28 -7.77 -2.05
C TYR A 96 -6.57 -8.03 -1.28
N HIS A 97 -6.60 -9.14 -0.57
CA HIS A 97 -7.62 -9.42 0.43
C HIS A 97 -6.96 -9.73 1.77
N GLY A 98 -7.65 -9.43 2.87
CA GLY A 98 -7.04 -9.47 4.19
C GLY A 98 -6.10 -8.28 4.44
N ASP A 99 -5.15 -8.47 5.34
CA ASP A 99 -4.22 -7.42 5.72
C ASP A 99 -3.12 -7.26 4.66
N VAL A 100 -2.82 -6.02 4.31
CA VAL A 100 -1.72 -5.67 3.40
C VAL A 100 -0.98 -4.44 3.91
N SER A 101 0.34 -4.44 3.75
CA SER A 101 1.20 -3.32 4.13
C SER A 101 1.99 -2.82 2.92
N PHE A 102 1.92 -1.52 2.68
CA PHE A 102 2.60 -0.85 1.56
C PHE A 102 3.78 -0.04 2.09
N PRO A 103 5.03 -0.49 1.85
CA PRO A 103 6.20 0.30 2.19
C PRO A 103 6.44 1.40 1.16
N MET A 104 6.75 2.60 1.64
CA MET A 104 7.05 3.77 0.82
C MET A 104 8.35 4.42 1.26
N THR A 105 9.03 5.09 0.33
CA THR A 105 10.11 6.01 0.63
C THR A 105 9.71 7.39 0.13
N LEU A 106 9.77 8.37 1.03
CA LEU A 106 9.48 9.77 0.74
C LEU A 106 10.79 10.53 0.66
N ARG A 107 10.94 11.38 -0.37
CA ARG A 107 12.07 12.28 -0.55
C ARG A 107 11.60 13.71 -0.68
N GLY A 108 12.43 14.62 -0.23
CA GLY A 108 12.12 16.04 -0.22
C GLY A 108 12.17 16.61 1.21
N LYS A 109 11.70 17.83 1.36
CA LYS A 109 11.65 18.47 2.68
C LYS A 109 10.41 17.97 3.43
N ILE A 110 10.64 17.06 4.38
CA ILE A 110 9.57 16.54 5.23
C ILE A 110 9.21 17.60 6.28
N PRO A 111 7.94 18.05 6.35
CA PRO A 111 7.51 19.01 7.35
C PRO A 111 7.43 18.36 8.75
N PRO A 112 7.46 19.15 9.85
CA PRO A 112 7.25 18.62 11.19
C PRO A 112 5.92 17.88 11.36
N THR A 113 4.89 18.28 10.61
CA THR A 113 3.61 17.57 10.51
C THR A 113 3.41 17.12 9.06
N LEU A 114 3.52 15.81 8.84
CA LEU A 114 3.27 15.19 7.54
C LEU A 114 1.81 14.79 7.44
N SER A 115 1.08 15.35 6.48
CA SER A 115 -0.36 15.13 6.35
C SER A 115 -0.81 14.96 4.91
N GLY A 116 -1.99 14.39 4.76
CA GLY A 116 -2.62 14.13 3.48
C GLY A 116 -3.96 13.42 3.63
N VAL A 117 -4.50 12.97 2.52
CA VAL A 117 -5.72 12.17 2.46
C VAL A 117 -5.43 10.90 1.67
N LEU A 118 -5.60 9.74 2.30
CA LEU A 118 -5.56 8.45 1.61
C LEU A 118 -6.97 8.15 1.09
N THR A 119 -7.09 7.95 -0.21
CA THR A 119 -8.31 7.42 -0.84
C THR A 119 -8.14 5.94 -1.09
N LEU A 120 -9.05 5.12 -0.58
CA LEU A 120 -9.03 3.66 -0.66
C LEU A 120 -10.36 3.14 -1.18
N SER A 121 -10.32 2.36 -2.25
CA SER A 121 -11.46 1.58 -2.72
C SER A 121 -11.43 0.20 -2.10
N THR A 122 -12.53 -0.19 -1.46
CA THR A 122 -12.71 -1.54 -0.88
C THR A 122 -13.97 -2.17 -1.42
N CYS A 123 -13.89 -3.43 -1.78
CA CYS A 123 -14.98 -4.13 -2.46
C CYS A 123 -15.23 -5.53 -1.88
N SER A 124 -16.50 -5.90 -1.82
CA SER A 124 -16.98 -7.27 -1.70
C SER A 124 -18.04 -7.50 -2.79
N ASN A 125 -19.32 -7.56 -2.45
CA ASN A 125 -20.42 -7.50 -3.43
C ASN A 125 -20.76 -6.05 -3.86
N VAL A 126 -20.29 -5.08 -3.08
CA VAL A 126 -20.38 -3.64 -3.34
C VAL A 126 -19.00 -3.03 -3.17
N CYS A 127 -18.76 -1.91 -3.83
CA CYS A 127 -17.52 -1.14 -3.66
C CYS A 127 -17.80 0.15 -2.90
N ILE A 128 -16.93 0.47 -1.95
CA ILE A 128 -16.96 1.69 -1.15
C ILE A 128 -15.65 2.43 -1.38
N LEU A 129 -15.73 3.67 -1.84
CA LEU A 129 -14.59 4.57 -1.95
C LEU A 129 -14.56 5.44 -0.70
N THR A 130 -13.45 5.42 0.01
CA THR A 130 -13.33 6.04 1.33
C THR A 130 -12.09 6.91 1.41
N ASP A 131 -12.24 8.09 1.97
CA ASP A 131 -11.16 9.01 2.27
C ASP A 131 -10.77 8.93 3.75
N TYR A 132 -9.47 8.77 3.99
CA TYR A 132 -8.86 8.75 5.32
C TYR A 132 -7.90 9.94 5.45
N PRO A 133 -8.33 11.07 5.99
CA PRO A 133 -7.42 12.16 6.33
C PRO A 133 -6.49 11.71 7.45
N PHE A 134 -5.20 12.02 7.33
CA PHE A 134 -4.19 11.68 8.31
C PHE A 134 -3.22 12.81 8.59
N SER A 135 -2.62 12.77 9.76
CA SER A 135 -1.59 13.70 10.20
C SER A 135 -0.60 12.96 11.11
N LEU A 136 0.70 13.07 10.82
CA LEU A 136 1.78 12.44 11.55
C LEU A 136 2.69 13.51 12.15
N ASP A 137 2.99 13.40 13.44
CA ASP A 137 4.01 14.22 14.09
C ASP A 137 5.40 13.64 13.84
N MET A 138 6.13 14.23 12.88
CA MET A 138 7.46 13.78 12.47
C MET A 138 8.56 14.14 13.48
N THR A 139 8.25 14.90 14.52
CA THR A 139 9.20 15.22 15.61
C THR A 139 9.32 14.08 16.63
N THR A 140 8.39 13.13 16.60
CA THR A 140 8.37 11.95 17.47
C THR A 140 8.66 10.69 16.65
N PRO A 141 9.57 9.80 17.09
CA PRO A 141 9.87 8.58 16.35
C PRO A 141 8.65 7.66 16.24
N ALA A 142 8.56 6.92 15.15
CA ALA A 142 7.66 5.79 15.07
C ALA A 142 8.01 4.75 16.16
N GLY A 143 7.00 4.00 16.63
CA GLY A 143 7.20 3.03 17.71
C GLY A 143 8.24 1.95 17.39
N GLU A 144 8.74 1.26 18.42
CA GLU A 144 9.84 0.27 18.34
C GLU A 144 9.65 -0.82 17.27
N ARG A 145 8.41 -1.19 16.97
CA ARG A 145 8.08 -2.21 15.97
C ARG A 145 8.15 -1.73 14.52
N PHE A 146 8.26 -0.43 14.27
CA PHE A 146 8.22 0.13 12.91
C PHE A 146 9.25 -0.52 11.97
N ASN A 147 10.51 -0.63 12.41
CA ASN A 147 11.58 -1.20 11.61
C ASN A 147 11.32 -2.66 11.23
N TYR A 148 10.83 -3.45 12.19
CA TYR A 148 10.46 -4.85 11.96
C TYR A 148 9.30 -4.95 10.96
N ASP A 149 8.23 -4.19 11.17
CA ASP A 149 7.04 -4.22 10.32
C ASP A 149 7.36 -3.72 8.90
N PHE A 150 8.18 -2.68 8.76
CA PHE A 150 8.64 -2.18 7.47
C PHE A 150 9.47 -3.22 6.72
N THR A 151 10.43 -3.88 7.39
CA THR A 151 11.25 -4.94 6.81
C THR A 151 10.41 -6.13 6.38
N ARG A 152 9.42 -6.50 7.18
CA ARG A 152 8.47 -7.56 6.83
C ARG A 152 7.66 -7.20 5.58
N ALA A 153 7.17 -5.97 5.49
CA ALA A 153 6.46 -5.48 4.31
C ALA A 153 7.35 -5.50 3.05
N MET A 154 8.63 -5.12 3.18
CA MET A 154 9.61 -5.22 2.09
C MET A 154 9.77 -6.66 1.58
N GLY A 155 9.66 -7.66 2.46
CA GLY A 155 9.72 -9.08 2.10
C GLY A 155 8.52 -9.58 1.29
N THR A 156 7.42 -8.83 1.20
CA THR A 156 6.24 -9.17 0.39
C THR A 156 6.31 -8.64 -1.04
N LEU A 157 7.34 -7.86 -1.36
CA LEU A 157 7.51 -7.28 -2.68
C LEU A 157 7.96 -8.35 -3.70
N PRO A 158 7.61 -8.19 -4.98
CA PRO A 158 8.14 -9.03 -6.03
C PRO A 158 9.66 -8.97 -6.10
N LEU A 159 10.31 -10.11 -6.34
CA LEU A 159 11.73 -10.15 -6.66
C LEU A 159 11.96 -9.52 -8.04
N ARG A 160 13.02 -8.73 -8.19
CA ARG A 160 13.34 -8.06 -9.45
C ARG A 160 13.99 -8.99 -10.47
N ASP A 161 14.71 -9.98 -9.99
CA ASP A 161 15.51 -10.91 -10.81
C ASP A 161 15.68 -12.28 -10.09
N GLY A 162 16.41 -13.18 -10.74
CA GLY A 162 16.82 -14.47 -10.16
C GLY A 162 15.76 -15.56 -10.22
N LEU A 163 14.54 -15.31 -10.69
CA LEU A 163 13.47 -16.31 -10.76
C LEU A 163 13.38 -16.99 -12.13
N THR A 164 13.83 -16.33 -13.19
CA THR A 164 13.76 -16.83 -14.56
C THR A 164 15.12 -16.82 -15.21
N SER A 165 15.45 -17.89 -15.95
CA SER A 165 16.63 -17.94 -16.81
C SER A 165 16.43 -17.23 -18.14
N GLN A 166 15.18 -17.02 -18.54
CA GLN A 166 14.80 -16.28 -19.74
C GLN A 166 13.45 -15.61 -19.53
N LEU A 167 13.35 -14.33 -19.90
CA LEU A 167 12.10 -13.58 -19.96
C LEU A 167 12.08 -12.74 -21.21
N THR A 168 11.08 -12.93 -22.08
CA THR A 168 10.86 -12.14 -23.28
C THR A 168 9.39 -11.72 -23.36
N ALA A 169 9.15 -10.53 -23.91
CA ALA A 169 7.83 -10.05 -24.19
C ALA A 169 7.79 -9.44 -25.59
N SER A 170 6.72 -9.69 -26.32
CA SER A 170 6.45 -9.09 -27.64
C SER A 170 4.99 -8.70 -27.75
N TYR A 171 4.74 -7.57 -28.42
CA TYR A 171 3.40 -7.08 -28.69
C TYR A 171 3.24 -6.93 -30.20
N VAL A 172 2.39 -7.77 -30.80
CA VAL A 172 2.15 -7.80 -32.24
C VAL A 172 0.66 -7.92 -32.50
N SER A 173 0.15 -7.05 -33.35
CA SER A 173 -1.26 -7.08 -33.80
C SER A 173 -2.27 -7.15 -32.64
N GLY A 174 -2.08 -6.35 -31.58
CA GLY A 174 -2.98 -6.33 -30.42
C GLY A 174 -2.78 -7.49 -29.44
N LYS A 175 -1.79 -8.36 -29.67
CA LYS A 175 -1.51 -9.51 -28.81
C LYS A 175 -0.19 -9.36 -28.09
N LEU A 176 -0.23 -9.37 -26.75
CA LEU A 176 0.94 -9.49 -25.91
C LEU A 176 1.30 -10.97 -25.72
N THR A 177 2.53 -11.32 -26.09
CA THR A 177 3.08 -12.65 -25.82
C THR A 177 4.25 -12.52 -24.85
N VAL A 178 4.15 -13.21 -23.73
CA VAL A 178 5.21 -13.26 -22.70
C VAL A 178 5.72 -14.69 -22.63
N THR A 179 7.02 -14.86 -22.75
CA THR A 179 7.70 -16.15 -22.59
C THR A 179 8.65 -16.07 -21.42
N ALA A 180 8.43 -16.91 -20.43
CA ALA A 180 9.27 -17.00 -19.24
C ALA A 180 9.74 -18.45 -19.05
N ARG A 181 11.04 -18.65 -18.85
CA ARG A 181 11.65 -19.95 -18.57
C ARG A 181 12.21 -19.95 -17.16
N ARG A 182 11.95 -21.04 -16.45
CA ARG A 182 12.46 -21.29 -15.10
C ARG A 182 12.94 -22.74 -15.00
N ASP A 183 14.19 -22.94 -14.59
CA ASP A 183 14.80 -24.27 -14.54
C ASP A 183 14.12 -25.20 -13.50
N ALA A 184 13.64 -24.62 -12.40
CA ALA A 184 12.88 -25.36 -11.37
C ALA A 184 11.42 -25.67 -11.78
N GLY A 185 11.00 -25.31 -13.01
CA GLY A 185 9.61 -25.43 -13.47
C GLY A 185 8.66 -24.43 -12.82
N TRP A 186 7.40 -24.47 -13.25
CA TRP A 186 6.33 -23.57 -12.80
C TRP A 186 5.28 -24.35 -12.00
N GLN A 187 4.83 -23.75 -10.91
CA GLN A 187 3.67 -24.20 -10.16
C GLN A 187 2.66 -23.06 -10.15
N GLN A 188 1.49 -23.26 -10.77
CA GLN A 188 0.40 -22.27 -10.85
C GLN A 188 0.88 -20.87 -11.27
N PRO A 189 1.52 -20.71 -12.46
CA PRO A 189 2.00 -19.41 -12.90
C PRO A 189 0.85 -18.43 -13.11
N ALA A 190 1.05 -17.18 -12.72
CA ALA A 190 0.14 -16.08 -13.01
C ALA A 190 0.94 -14.89 -13.59
N LEU A 191 0.36 -14.23 -14.56
CA LEU A 191 0.91 -13.02 -15.17
C LEU A 191 0.08 -11.81 -14.71
N PHE A 192 0.74 -10.82 -14.14
CA PHE A 192 0.14 -9.53 -13.78
C PHE A 192 0.68 -8.46 -14.71
N ILE A 193 -0.20 -7.85 -15.48
CA ILE A 193 0.15 -6.78 -16.40
C ILE A 193 0.02 -5.47 -15.65
N ASP A 194 1.11 -4.70 -15.64
CA ASP A 194 1.14 -3.35 -15.12
C ASP A 194 0.87 -2.40 -16.29
N SER A 195 -0.35 -1.89 -16.36
CA SER A 195 -0.71 -0.85 -17.31
C SER A 195 -0.34 0.50 -16.69
N MET A 196 0.78 1.05 -17.08
CA MET A 196 1.03 2.47 -16.84
C MET A 196 0.15 3.25 -17.82
N GLU A 197 -0.93 3.84 -17.32
CA GLU A 197 -1.69 4.87 -18.01
C GLU A 197 -1.00 6.23 -17.85
#